data_29a6fb78e7e7c0b8eea1931553b686f6
#
_entry.id   29a6fb78e7e7c0b8eea1931553b686f6
#
_cell.length_a   1.000
_cell.length_b   1.000
_cell.length_c   1.000
_cell.angle_alpha   90.00
_cell.angle_beta   90.00
_cell.angle_gamma   90.00
#
_symmetry.space_group_name_H-M   'P 1'
#
loop_
_entity.id
_entity.type
_entity.pdbx_description
1 polymer ?
#
loop_
_entity_poly.entity_id
_entity_poly.type
_entity_poly.pdbx_seq_one_letter_code
_entity_poly.pdbx_strand_id
1 'polypeptide(L)'
;MLFFILAGMFSLERIFSKKTTSLTMKKFLIVGLGNIGDEYQNTRHNIGFSILDHIASENECTWESKKLASHTVLKKKGRQFILIKPTTFMNRSGKAVRYWALKENIPLENILILTDEIHLPFGTLRIKGKGSPAGHNGLKDI
;
A
#
# COMPACT_ATOMS: atom_id res chain seq x y z
N MET A 1 0.50 -10.93 12.25
CA MET A 1 -0.83 -11.00 11.66
C MET A 1 -1.01 -9.85 10.69
N LEU A 2 -1.26 -10.18 9.45
CA LEU A 2 -1.25 -9.24 8.35
C LEU A 2 -2.65 -9.06 7.79
N PHE A 3 -3.01 -7.84 7.47
CA PHE A 3 -4.25 -7.51 6.81
C PHE A 3 -3.94 -6.84 5.47
N PHE A 4 -4.44 -7.40 4.37
CA PHE A 4 -4.36 -6.77 3.05
C PHE A 4 -5.76 -6.34 2.64
N ILE A 5 -5.92 -5.08 2.24
CA ILE A 5 -7.13 -4.63 1.58
C ILE A 5 -6.80 -4.42 0.12
N LEU A 6 -7.30 -5.30 -0.74
CA LEU A 6 -7.22 -5.17 -2.18
C LEU A 6 -8.57 -4.66 -2.69
N ALA A 7 -8.62 -3.42 -3.12
CA ALA A 7 -9.77 -2.92 -3.85
C ALA A 7 -9.65 -3.36 -5.33
N GLY A 8 -10.37 -4.42 -5.67
CA GLY A 8 -10.73 -4.74 -7.06
C GLY A 8 -9.64 -5.28 -7.97
N MET A 9 -9.39 -6.60 -7.89
CA MET A 9 -8.76 -7.34 -8.97
C MET A 9 -9.66 -8.51 -9.39
N PHE A 10 -10.77 -8.21 -10.05
CA PHE A 10 -11.53 -9.22 -10.79
C PHE A 10 -11.99 -8.67 -12.14
N SER A 11 -11.69 -9.45 -13.16
CA SER A 11 -12.10 -9.36 -14.57
C SER A 11 -11.05 -8.77 -15.52
N LEU A 12 -10.13 -9.64 -15.95
CA LEU A 12 -9.19 -9.38 -17.05
C LEU A 12 -9.58 -10.13 -18.33
N GLU A 13 -10.88 -10.27 -18.64
CA GLU A 13 -11.26 -10.83 -19.93
C GLU A 13 -12.46 -10.10 -20.56
N ARG A 14 -12.33 -8.83 -20.83
CA ARG A 14 -13.14 -8.13 -21.86
C ARG A 14 -12.71 -6.68 -21.92
N ILE A 15 -11.83 -6.35 -22.81
CA ILE A 15 -11.85 -5.12 -23.64
C ILE A 15 -10.61 -5.15 -24.52
N PHE A 16 -10.64 -5.91 -25.60
CA PHE A 16 -9.87 -5.60 -26.80
C PHE A 16 -10.69 -4.57 -27.58
N SER A 17 -10.49 -3.30 -27.28
CA SER A 17 -10.81 -2.22 -28.18
C SER A 17 -9.54 -1.50 -28.52
N LYS A 18 -9.16 -1.56 -29.81
CA LYS A 18 -8.03 -0.84 -30.39
C LYS A 18 -8.13 0.64 -30.06
N LYS A 19 -7.25 1.12 -29.18
CA LYS A 19 -6.83 2.52 -29.13
C LYS A 19 -5.32 2.52 -28.99
N THR A 20 -4.65 3.14 -29.90
CA THR A 20 -3.22 3.45 -29.91
C THR A 20 -2.85 4.04 -28.56
N THR A 21 -2.28 3.22 -27.69
CA THR A 21 -1.99 3.63 -26.32
C THR A 21 -0.48 3.79 -26.20
N SER A 22 -0.03 4.97 -25.87
CA SER A 22 1.31 5.17 -25.33
C SER A 22 1.52 4.09 -24.28
N LEU A 23 2.66 3.42 -24.30
CA LEU A 23 3.05 2.34 -23.38
C LEU A 23 3.25 2.89 -21.94
N THR A 24 2.20 3.43 -21.34
CA THR A 24 2.21 3.80 -19.92
C THR A 24 2.04 2.55 -19.09
N MET A 25 3.07 2.16 -18.34
CA MET A 25 3.00 1.02 -17.43
C MET A 25 1.86 1.22 -16.43
N LYS A 26 1.04 0.17 -16.23
CA LYS A 26 -0.01 0.19 -15.22
C LYS A 26 0.61 0.40 -13.84
N LYS A 27 0.10 1.42 -13.13
CA LYS A 27 0.59 1.81 -11.80
C LYS A 27 -0.29 1.24 -10.69
N PHE A 28 0.37 0.87 -9.59
CA PHE A 28 -0.24 0.44 -8.34
C PHE A 28 0.38 1.19 -7.18
N LEU A 29 -0.41 1.53 -6.19
CA LEU A 29 0.06 2.10 -4.93
C LEU A 29 -0.02 1.04 -3.84
N ILE A 30 1.11 0.73 -3.21
CA ILE A 30 1.17 -0.18 -2.07
C ILE A 30 1.59 0.62 -0.85
N VAL A 31 0.72 0.66 0.14
CA VAL A 31 0.89 1.45 1.35
C VAL A 31 1.11 0.52 2.54
N GLY A 32 2.26 0.59 3.16
CA GLY A 32 2.47 -0.03 4.47
C GLY A 32 2.07 0.96 5.56
N LEU A 33 1.13 0.59 6.43
CA LEU A 33 0.80 1.40 7.60
C LEU A 33 1.78 1.15 8.74
N GLY A 34 2.07 2.21 9.50
CA GLY A 34 2.97 2.18 10.63
C GLY A 34 3.13 3.58 11.24
N ASN A 35 3.83 3.66 12.37
CA ASN A 35 4.25 4.90 13.01
C ASN A 35 5.75 5.11 12.82
N ILE A 36 6.15 6.37 12.65
CA ILE A 36 7.55 6.77 12.61
C ILE A 36 8.10 6.87 14.04
N GLY A 37 9.37 6.54 14.20
CA GLY A 37 10.10 6.60 15.46
C GLY A 37 10.67 5.23 15.86
N ASP A 38 11.83 5.25 16.52
CA ASP A 38 12.53 4.01 16.91
C ASP A 38 11.73 3.20 17.93
N GLU A 39 10.92 3.89 18.75
CA GLU A 39 10.03 3.28 19.76
C GLU A 39 8.94 2.40 19.14
N TYR A 40 8.61 2.60 17.84
CA TYR A 40 7.59 1.81 17.13
C TYR A 40 8.18 0.69 16.28
N GLN A 41 9.52 0.60 16.19
CA GLN A 41 10.17 -0.48 15.45
C GLN A 41 9.80 -1.84 16.06
N ASN A 42 9.58 -2.82 15.16
CA ASN A 42 9.19 -4.19 15.55
C ASN A 42 7.89 -4.29 16.36
N THR A 43 7.09 -3.22 16.41
CA THR A 43 5.75 -3.30 16.98
C THR A 43 4.75 -3.85 15.94
N ARG A 44 3.62 -4.38 16.41
CA ARG A 44 2.58 -4.94 15.57
C ARG A 44 2.07 -3.94 14.54
N HIS A 45 1.84 -2.69 14.94
CA HIS A 45 1.36 -1.64 14.05
C HIS A 45 2.34 -1.28 12.93
N ASN A 46 3.63 -1.65 13.05
CA ASN A 46 4.63 -1.39 12.03
C ASN A 46 4.84 -2.57 11.06
N ILE A 47 4.01 -3.62 11.14
CA ILE A 47 4.12 -4.75 10.21
C ILE A 47 4.00 -4.32 8.73
N GLY A 48 3.17 -3.30 8.44
CA GLY A 48 3.07 -2.75 7.09
C GLY A 48 4.40 -2.19 6.58
N PHE A 49 5.14 -1.48 7.45
CA PHE A 49 6.48 -0.99 7.12
C PHE A 49 7.46 -2.14 6.91
N SER A 50 7.48 -3.11 7.82
CA SER A 50 8.39 -4.26 7.74
C SER A 50 8.22 -5.07 6.47
N ILE A 51 6.96 -5.26 6.01
CA ILE A 51 6.70 -5.96 4.74
C ILE A 51 7.25 -5.17 3.56
N LEU A 52 7.01 -3.86 3.52
CA LEU A 52 7.52 -3.04 2.43
C LEU A 52 9.05 -2.95 2.44
N ASP A 53 9.67 -2.92 3.62
CA ASP A 53 11.13 -2.96 3.74
C ASP A 53 11.70 -4.27 3.21
N HIS A 54 11.06 -5.40 3.51
CA HIS A 54 11.44 -6.69 2.97
C HIS A 54 11.28 -6.74 1.44
N ILE A 55 10.15 -6.28 0.90
CA ILE A 55 9.92 -6.21 -0.55
C ILE A 55 10.97 -5.31 -1.23
N ALA A 56 11.28 -4.17 -0.66
CA ALA A 56 12.27 -3.24 -1.19
C ALA A 56 13.68 -3.88 -1.19
N SER A 57 14.06 -4.53 -0.10
CA SER A 57 15.35 -5.22 0.03
C SER A 57 15.52 -6.35 -0.98
N GLU A 58 14.51 -7.21 -1.13
CA GLU A 58 14.51 -8.31 -2.09
C GLU A 58 14.59 -7.87 -3.57
N ASN A 59 14.24 -6.61 -3.86
CA ASN A 59 14.25 -6.05 -5.20
C ASN A 59 15.26 -4.89 -5.35
N GLU A 60 16.20 -4.76 -4.43
CA GLU A 60 17.28 -3.75 -4.42
C GLU A 60 16.76 -2.31 -4.59
N CYS A 61 15.56 -2.04 -4.06
CA CYS A 61 14.95 -0.72 -4.11
C CYS A 61 15.41 0.14 -2.93
N THR A 62 15.79 1.39 -3.20
CA THR A 62 16.21 2.35 -2.17
C THR A 62 15.05 3.28 -1.80
N TRP A 63 14.91 3.55 -0.49
CA TRP A 63 13.92 4.48 0.02
C TRP A 63 14.37 5.93 -0.11
N GLU A 64 13.47 6.79 -0.52
CA GLU A 64 13.65 8.24 -0.56
C GLU A 64 12.63 8.94 0.34
N SER A 65 13.08 9.93 1.11
CA SER A 65 12.18 10.79 1.86
C SER A 65 11.46 11.75 0.92
N LYS A 66 10.15 11.69 0.90
CA LYS A 66 9.28 12.55 0.08
C LYS A 66 8.16 13.13 0.92
N LYS A 67 7.33 13.97 0.29
CA LYS A 67 6.19 14.59 0.98
C LYS A 67 5.23 13.52 1.52
N LEU A 68 5.00 13.52 2.83
CA LEU A 68 4.09 12.67 3.60
C LEU A 68 4.47 11.17 3.64
N ALA A 69 5.57 10.74 3.03
CA ALA A 69 5.98 9.34 3.06
C ALA A 69 7.47 9.12 2.74
N SER A 70 8.03 8.03 3.24
CA SER A 70 9.16 7.38 2.59
C SER A 70 8.62 6.62 1.38
N HIS A 71 9.30 6.75 0.26
CA HIS A 71 8.83 6.32 -1.06
C HIS A 71 9.90 5.55 -1.81
N THR A 72 9.50 4.52 -2.52
CA THR A 72 10.32 3.84 -3.54
C THR A 72 9.45 3.31 -4.68
N VAL A 73 10.08 2.93 -5.78
CA VAL A 73 9.39 2.43 -6.97
C VAL A 73 9.98 1.10 -7.39
N LEU A 74 9.13 0.09 -7.46
CA LEU A 74 9.46 -1.23 -7.99
C LEU A 74 8.82 -1.38 -9.38
N LYS A 75 9.64 -1.70 -10.38
CA LYS A 75 9.18 -2.06 -11.73
C LYS A 75 9.30 -3.56 -11.91
N LYS A 76 8.20 -4.25 -12.16
CA LYS A 76 8.19 -5.72 -12.31
C LYS A 76 7.10 -6.15 -13.29
N LYS A 77 7.46 -7.03 -14.23
CA LYS A 77 6.53 -7.60 -15.22
C LYS A 77 5.67 -6.55 -15.95
N GLY A 78 6.28 -5.47 -16.42
CA GLY A 78 5.61 -4.40 -17.16
C GLY A 78 4.65 -3.54 -16.32
N ARG A 79 4.73 -3.61 -14.99
CA ARG A 79 3.95 -2.82 -14.04
C ARG A 79 4.86 -1.98 -13.16
N GLN A 80 4.33 -0.87 -12.66
CA GLN A 80 5.01 0.01 -11.71
C GLN A 80 4.28 -0.01 -10.37
N PHE A 81 4.97 -0.42 -9.33
CA PHE A 81 4.48 -0.43 -7.95
C PHE A 81 5.14 0.72 -7.20
N ILE A 82 4.32 1.66 -6.78
CA ILE A 82 4.74 2.78 -5.94
C ILE A 82 4.53 2.33 -4.50
N LEU A 83 5.63 2.14 -3.77
CA LEU A 83 5.62 1.71 -2.39
C LEU A 83 5.77 2.94 -1.50
N ILE A 84 4.89 3.11 -0.53
CA ILE A 84 4.97 4.21 0.43
C ILE A 84 4.83 3.73 1.87
N LYS A 85 5.65 4.30 2.74
CA LYS A 85 5.51 4.24 4.19
C LYS A 85 5.14 5.66 4.66
N PRO A 86 3.87 5.92 5.05
CA PRO A 86 3.46 7.24 5.52
C PRO A 86 4.35 7.74 6.66
N THR A 87 4.75 9.02 6.61
CA THR A 87 5.47 9.69 7.69
C THR A 87 4.54 10.51 8.59
N THR A 88 3.24 10.35 8.40
CA THR A 88 2.18 10.84 9.30
C THR A 88 1.96 9.86 10.44
N PHE A 89 1.36 10.32 11.54
CA PHE A 89 0.85 9.38 12.54
C PHE A 89 -0.24 8.47 11.94
N MET A 90 -0.43 7.28 12.53
CA MET A 90 -1.37 6.26 12.08
C MET A 90 -2.77 6.83 11.78
N ASN A 91 -3.32 7.64 12.65
CA ASN A 91 -4.63 8.28 12.51
C ASN A 91 -4.71 9.40 11.45
N ARG A 92 -3.64 9.63 10.69
CA ARG A 92 -3.56 10.58 9.57
C ARG A 92 -3.01 9.93 8.30
N SER A 93 -3.04 8.61 8.22
CA SER A 93 -2.51 7.85 7.08
C SER A 93 -3.27 8.13 5.79
N GLY A 94 -4.57 8.39 5.85
CA GLY A 94 -5.41 8.72 4.69
C GLY A 94 -4.94 9.97 3.95
N LYS A 95 -4.36 10.95 4.67
CA LYS A 95 -3.77 12.14 4.02
C LYS A 95 -2.62 11.77 3.09
N ALA A 96 -1.74 10.86 3.50
CA ALA A 96 -0.63 10.38 2.67
C ALA A 96 -1.13 9.54 1.50
N VAL A 97 -2.06 8.62 1.74
CA VAL A 97 -2.66 7.76 0.70
C VAL A 97 -3.31 8.61 -0.39
N ARG A 98 -4.17 9.54 0.01
CA ARG A 98 -4.85 10.45 -0.93
C ARG A 98 -3.86 11.28 -1.73
N TYR A 99 -2.84 11.85 -1.09
CA TYR A 99 -1.83 12.66 -1.77
C TYR A 99 -1.12 11.86 -2.86
N TRP A 100 -0.65 10.64 -2.53
CA TRP A 100 0.11 9.82 -3.46
C TRP A 100 -0.75 9.22 -4.57
N ALA A 101 -1.99 8.82 -4.27
CA ALA A 101 -2.94 8.33 -5.27
C ALA A 101 -3.23 9.41 -6.33
N LEU A 102 -3.49 10.64 -5.90
CA LEU A 102 -3.74 11.77 -6.80
C LEU A 102 -2.49 12.17 -7.59
N LYS A 103 -1.34 12.29 -6.92
CA LYS A 103 -0.07 12.65 -7.54
C LYS A 103 0.34 11.71 -8.67
N GLU A 104 0.13 10.43 -8.47
CA GLU A 104 0.53 9.38 -9.42
C GLU A 104 -0.60 8.95 -10.36
N ASN A 105 -1.79 9.58 -10.26
CA ASN A 105 -2.99 9.23 -11.00
C ASN A 105 -3.35 7.74 -10.86
N ILE A 106 -3.38 7.24 -9.63
CA ILE A 106 -3.69 5.83 -9.32
C ILE A 106 -5.14 5.74 -8.87
N PRO A 107 -5.98 4.96 -9.57
CA PRO A 107 -7.36 4.75 -9.17
C PRO A 107 -7.45 3.85 -7.93
N LEU A 108 -8.55 3.95 -7.19
CA LEU A 108 -8.72 3.25 -5.90
C LEU A 108 -8.57 1.73 -6.02
N GLU A 109 -9.02 1.14 -7.12
CA GLU A 109 -8.88 -0.30 -7.39
C GLU A 109 -7.43 -0.78 -7.57
N ASN A 110 -6.48 0.13 -7.72
CA ASN A 110 -5.05 -0.15 -7.82
C ASN A 110 -4.29 0.21 -6.53
N ILE A 111 -4.99 0.38 -5.41
CA ILE A 111 -4.39 0.68 -4.11
C ILE A 111 -4.47 -0.55 -3.22
N LEU A 112 -3.34 -0.93 -2.62
CA LEU A 112 -3.23 -1.98 -1.62
C LEU A 112 -2.73 -1.39 -0.31
N ILE A 113 -3.46 -1.63 0.78
CA ILE A 113 -3.06 -1.22 2.13
C ILE A 113 -2.60 -2.45 2.91
N LEU A 114 -1.41 -2.36 3.49
CA LEU A 114 -0.82 -3.38 4.36
C LEU A 114 -0.89 -2.89 5.81
N THR A 115 -1.53 -3.67 6.67
CA THR A 115 -1.71 -3.31 8.08
C THR A 115 -1.84 -4.55 8.96
N ASP A 116 -1.73 -4.38 10.27
CA ASP A 116 -2.02 -5.42 11.24
C ASP A 116 -3.52 -5.63 11.46
N GLU A 117 -3.89 -6.79 11.98
CA GLU A 117 -5.24 -7.12 12.39
C GLU A 117 -5.20 -7.97 13.66
N ILE A 118 -5.66 -7.39 14.76
CA ILE A 118 -5.58 -8.02 16.09
C ILE A 118 -6.59 -9.14 16.32
N HIS A 119 -7.66 -9.19 15.51
CA HIS A 119 -8.75 -10.17 15.67
C HIS A 119 -8.53 -11.46 14.89
N LEU A 120 -7.42 -11.58 14.16
CA LEU A 120 -7.05 -12.81 13.46
C LEU A 120 -6.02 -13.61 14.28
N PRO A 121 -6.04 -14.95 14.20
CA PRO A 121 -4.96 -15.77 14.76
C PRO A 121 -3.60 -15.40 14.19
N PHE A 122 -2.55 -15.56 15.00
CA PHE A 122 -1.18 -15.30 14.56
C PHE A 122 -0.82 -16.11 13.30
N GLY A 123 -0.13 -15.47 12.35
CA GLY A 123 0.25 -16.11 11.09
C GLY A 123 -0.87 -16.17 10.05
N THR A 124 -2.07 -15.65 10.35
CA THR A 124 -3.18 -15.62 9.39
C THR A 124 -3.12 -14.38 8.53
N LEU A 125 -3.33 -14.57 7.22
CA LEU A 125 -3.43 -13.51 6.22
C LEU A 125 -4.88 -13.37 5.75
N ARG A 126 -5.39 -12.14 5.66
CA ARG A 126 -6.71 -11.86 5.10
C ARG A 126 -6.63 -10.72 4.09
N ILE A 127 -7.29 -10.92 2.94
CA ILE A 127 -7.47 -9.88 1.92
C ILE A 127 -8.94 -9.48 1.91
N LYS A 128 -9.21 -8.17 1.97
CA LYS A 128 -10.57 -7.61 1.87
C LYS A 128 -10.62 -6.52 0.82
N GLY A 129 -11.61 -6.56 -0.07
CA GLY A 129 -11.90 -5.45 -1.00
C GLY A 129 -12.85 -4.42 -0.40
N LYS A 130 -13.60 -4.77 0.64
CA LYS A 130 -14.54 -3.90 1.39
C LYS A 130 -14.63 -4.37 2.84
N GLY A 131 -14.96 -3.49 3.75
CA GLY A 131 -15.20 -3.87 5.14
C GLY A 131 -15.11 -2.71 6.12
N SER A 132 -15.43 -3.01 7.38
CA SER A 132 -15.23 -2.09 8.50
C SER A 132 -13.74 -2.00 8.84
N PRO A 133 -13.26 -0.84 9.31
CA PRO A 133 -11.90 -0.67 9.82
C PRO A 133 -11.62 -1.46 11.11
N ALA A 134 -12.64 -2.11 11.70
CA ALA A 134 -12.52 -2.95 12.91
C ALA A 134 -11.73 -2.29 14.07
N GLY A 135 -11.86 -0.98 14.23
CA GLY A 135 -11.16 -0.19 15.25
C GLY A 135 -9.77 0.28 14.86
N HIS A 136 -9.24 -0.12 13.70
CA HIS A 136 -7.91 0.32 13.25
C HIS A 136 -7.93 1.78 12.79
N ASN A 137 -7.25 2.67 13.53
CA ASN A 137 -7.28 4.11 13.30
C ASN A 137 -6.76 4.53 11.92
N GLY A 138 -5.74 3.85 11.39
CA GLY A 138 -5.22 4.12 10.06
C GLY A 138 -6.24 3.79 8.96
N LEU A 139 -6.93 2.66 9.06
CA LEU A 139 -7.98 2.28 8.11
C LEU A 139 -9.23 3.17 8.21
N LYS A 140 -9.51 3.69 9.42
CA LYS A 140 -10.63 4.63 9.62
C LYS A 140 -10.38 5.98 8.93
N ASP A 141 -9.12 6.39 8.84
CA ASP A 141 -8.73 7.68 8.23
C ASP A 141 -8.63 7.57 6.68
N ILE A 142 -8.38 6.39 6.15
CA ILE A 142 -8.35 6.11 4.71
C ILE A 142 -9.76 5.97 4.13
#